data_447a5edda225827bcff8cbafb6aa6b87
#
_entry.id   447a5edda225827bcff8cbafb6aa6b87
#
_cell.length_a   1.000
_cell.length_b   1.000
_cell.length_c   1.000
_cell.angle_alpha   90.00
_cell.angle_beta   90.00
_cell.angle_gamma   90.00
#
_symmetry.space_group_name_H-M   'P 1'
#
loop_
_entity.id
_entity.type
_entity.pdbx_description
1 polymer ?
#
loop_
_entity_poly.entity_id
_entity_poly.type
_entity_poly.pdbx_seq_one_letter_code
_entity_poly.pdbx_strand_id
1 'polypeptide(L)'
;MIYNSYMNLISKKYTSVVVILFLMVLTRGSHLLTSVSLPDASFALFLIGGMLLKKPKWFISLFAFSVVIDLVTLSMNITYQIPINLGYLGLLVSYGIMWFFGSRIANTKSVLKFVAFSVLATLIAFLISTQTYNLLSGTFPEITIKQSIQTGWEYLPQSFIYTMSYIMAYWGIQSLFRRQFVSQKATAL
;
A
#
# COMPACT_ATOMS: atom_id res chain seq x y z
N MET A 1 22.14 26.42 -11.02
CA MET A 1 20.66 26.27 -10.94
C MET A 1 20.19 24.82 -11.11
N ILE A 2 20.71 24.06 -12.09
CA ILE A 2 20.36 22.65 -12.36
C ILE A 2 20.72 21.73 -11.18
N TYR A 3 21.88 21.88 -10.55
CA TYR A 3 22.36 21.07 -9.42
C TYR A 3 21.42 21.13 -8.20
N ASN A 4 20.95 22.32 -7.81
CA ASN A 4 20.00 22.47 -6.69
C ASN A 4 18.63 21.83 -6.98
N SER A 5 18.19 21.81 -8.24
CA SER A 5 16.95 21.17 -8.64
C SER A 5 17.06 19.64 -8.55
N TYR A 6 18.19 19.06 -8.94
CA TYR A 6 18.47 17.62 -8.80
C TYR A 6 18.55 17.18 -7.33
N MET A 7 19.27 17.95 -6.50
CA MET A 7 19.38 17.67 -5.06
C MET A 7 18.00 17.69 -4.37
N ASN A 8 17.14 18.65 -4.70
CA ASN A 8 15.76 18.71 -4.17
C ASN A 8 14.88 17.54 -4.61
N LEU A 9 15.01 17.06 -5.85
CA LEU A 9 14.27 15.90 -6.35
C LEU A 9 14.72 14.60 -5.67
N ILE A 10 16.02 14.44 -5.49
CA ILE A 10 16.61 13.28 -4.80
C ILE A 10 16.16 13.28 -3.34
N SER A 11 16.27 14.41 -2.63
CA SER A 11 15.83 14.57 -1.24
C SER A 11 14.36 14.21 -1.05
N LYS A 12 13.45 14.76 -1.87
CA LYS A 12 12.01 14.44 -1.81
C LYS A 12 11.72 12.97 -2.00
N LYS A 13 12.45 12.29 -2.85
CA LYS A 13 12.26 10.87 -3.13
C LYS A 13 12.68 10.00 -1.95
N TYR A 14 13.83 10.27 -1.35
CA TYR A 14 14.28 9.55 -0.15
C TYR A 14 13.36 9.82 1.05
N THR A 15 12.91 11.07 1.24
CA THR A 15 11.91 11.40 2.26
C THR A 15 10.64 10.59 2.07
N SER A 16 10.14 10.46 0.84
CA SER A 16 8.95 9.64 0.55
C SER A 16 9.17 8.16 0.90
N VAL A 17 10.36 7.61 0.60
CA VAL A 17 10.68 6.22 0.96
C VAL A 17 10.69 6.04 2.47
N VAL A 18 11.36 6.93 3.21
CA VAL A 18 11.43 6.87 4.68
C VAL A 18 10.04 6.94 5.30
N VAL A 19 9.17 7.83 4.81
CA VAL A 19 7.80 7.95 5.30
C VAL A 19 6.99 6.67 5.02
N ILE A 20 7.13 6.10 3.82
CA ILE A 20 6.44 4.84 3.47
C ILE A 20 6.92 3.70 4.37
N LEU A 21 8.23 3.54 4.56
CA LEU A 21 8.81 2.49 5.42
C LEU A 21 8.34 2.65 6.88
N PHE A 22 8.34 3.88 7.38
CA PHE A 22 7.86 4.17 8.74
C PHE A 22 6.38 3.82 8.92
N LEU A 23 5.52 4.23 7.97
CA LEU A 23 4.11 3.87 8.00
C LEU A 23 3.88 2.36 7.85
N MET A 24 4.70 1.65 7.06
CA MET A 24 4.62 0.18 6.98
C MET A 24 4.92 -0.46 8.33
N VAL A 25 5.96 -0.02 9.04
CA VAL A 25 6.27 -0.57 10.37
C VAL A 25 5.13 -0.30 11.36
N LEU A 26 4.55 0.91 11.35
CA LEU A 26 3.46 1.29 12.25
C LEU A 26 2.17 0.51 12.02
N THR A 27 1.83 0.22 10.76
CA THR A 27 0.50 -0.31 10.42
C THR A 27 0.50 -1.81 10.16
N ARG A 28 1.62 -2.39 9.65
CA ARG A 28 1.71 -3.81 9.34
C ARG A 28 2.20 -4.65 10.53
N GLY A 29 3.15 -4.13 11.28
CA GLY A 29 3.66 -4.80 12.48
C GLY A 29 2.73 -4.60 13.66
N SER A 30 1.47 -5.07 13.59
CA SER A 30 0.47 -4.89 14.64
C SER A 30 1.06 -5.18 16.02
N HIS A 31 1.00 -4.22 16.93
CA HIS A 31 1.53 -4.28 18.29
C HIS A 31 3.06 -4.23 18.48
N LEU A 32 3.88 -4.07 17.41
CA LEU A 32 5.32 -3.90 17.60
C LEU A 32 5.68 -2.55 18.23
N LEU A 33 4.97 -1.48 17.83
CA LEU A 33 5.29 -0.10 18.26
C LEU A 33 4.13 0.59 18.98
N THR A 34 2.91 0.07 18.92
CA THR A 34 1.73 0.69 19.51
C THR A 34 0.92 -0.33 20.30
N SER A 35 0.33 0.09 21.43
CA SER A 35 -0.60 -0.74 22.20
C SER A 35 -1.95 -0.95 21.52
N VAL A 36 -2.23 -0.17 20.48
CA VAL A 36 -3.44 -0.27 19.65
C VAL A 36 -3.00 -0.68 18.24
N SER A 37 -3.59 -1.75 17.70
CA SER A 37 -3.33 -2.16 16.32
C SER A 37 -3.91 -1.15 15.35
N LEU A 38 -3.03 -0.50 14.58
CA LEU A 38 -3.47 0.32 13.47
C LEU A 38 -3.87 -0.57 12.29
N PRO A 39 -4.90 -0.20 11.52
CA PRO A 39 -5.27 -0.91 10.31
C PRO A 39 -4.10 -1.00 9.31
N ASP A 40 -3.90 -2.16 8.68
CA ASP A 40 -2.83 -2.34 7.70
C ASP A 40 -3.01 -1.40 6.49
N ALA A 41 -2.00 -0.56 6.26
CA ALA A 41 -1.96 0.39 5.16
C ALA A 41 -1.24 -0.15 3.91
N SER A 42 -0.81 -1.41 3.89
CA SER A 42 0.09 -1.93 2.84
C SER A 42 -0.44 -1.69 1.44
N PHE A 43 -1.70 -1.99 1.14
CA PHE A 43 -2.29 -1.71 -0.17
C PHE A 43 -2.17 -0.24 -0.56
N ALA A 44 -2.54 0.67 0.34
CA ALA A 44 -2.42 2.11 0.09
C ALA A 44 -0.97 2.53 -0.11
N LEU A 45 -0.03 2.03 0.69
CA LEU A 45 1.39 2.38 0.61
C LEU A 45 2.03 1.89 -0.68
N PHE A 46 1.64 0.71 -1.20
CA PHE A 46 2.11 0.26 -2.51
C PHE A 46 1.52 1.07 -3.66
N LEU A 47 0.26 1.50 -3.60
CA LEU A 47 -0.31 2.42 -4.58
C LEU A 47 0.40 3.78 -4.55
N ILE A 48 0.59 4.37 -3.37
CA ILE A 48 1.29 5.64 -3.18
C ILE A 48 2.77 5.50 -3.61
N GLY A 49 3.41 4.40 -3.26
CA GLY A 49 4.77 4.07 -3.72
C GLY A 49 4.88 4.03 -5.24
N GLY A 50 3.92 3.40 -5.92
CA GLY A 50 3.81 3.41 -7.38
C GLY A 50 3.68 4.82 -7.95
N MET A 51 2.90 5.70 -7.31
CA MET A 51 2.77 7.10 -7.72
C MET A 51 4.06 7.90 -7.59
N LEU A 52 4.79 7.72 -6.49
CA LEU A 52 5.94 8.54 -6.13
C LEU A 52 7.26 8.02 -6.69
N LEU A 53 7.46 6.71 -6.69
CA LEU A 53 8.75 6.08 -6.93
C LEU A 53 8.88 5.50 -8.34
N LYS A 54 7.80 4.98 -8.92
CA LYS A 54 7.66 4.45 -10.29
C LYS A 54 8.62 3.32 -10.71
N LYS A 55 9.85 3.28 -10.21
CA LYS A 55 10.88 2.30 -10.64
C LYS A 55 10.67 0.94 -9.96
N PRO A 56 10.72 -0.20 -10.70
CA PRO A 56 10.47 -1.53 -10.13
C PRO A 56 11.37 -1.91 -8.95
N LYS A 57 12.61 -1.41 -8.93
CA LYS A 57 13.53 -1.65 -7.80
C LYS A 57 12.95 -1.22 -6.45
N TRP A 58 12.20 -0.12 -6.41
CA TRP A 58 11.57 0.35 -5.18
C TRP A 58 10.39 -0.53 -4.76
N PHE A 59 9.65 -1.07 -5.73
CA PHE A 59 8.63 -2.07 -5.45
C PHE A 59 9.23 -3.30 -4.77
N ILE A 60 10.30 -3.84 -5.36
CA ILE A 60 10.99 -5.02 -4.80
C ILE A 60 11.53 -4.73 -3.40
N SER A 61 12.15 -3.54 -3.19
CA SER A 61 12.67 -3.16 -1.88
C SER A 61 11.57 -3.03 -0.83
N LEU A 62 10.43 -2.41 -1.17
CA LEU A 62 9.29 -2.27 -0.24
C LEU A 62 8.64 -3.62 0.03
N PHE A 63 8.52 -4.49 -0.97
CA PHE A 63 8.00 -5.83 -0.77
C PHE A 63 8.92 -6.66 0.14
N ALA A 64 10.22 -6.67 -0.12
CA ALA A 64 11.19 -7.33 0.75
C ALA A 64 11.11 -6.80 2.19
N PHE A 65 10.96 -5.50 2.36
CA PHE A 65 10.81 -4.89 3.68
C PHE A 65 9.50 -5.33 4.37
N SER A 66 8.39 -5.45 3.64
CA SER A 66 7.14 -5.97 4.20
C SER A 66 7.29 -7.41 4.69
N VAL A 67 8.02 -8.26 3.96
CA VAL A 67 8.33 -9.63 4.38
C VAL A 67 9.19 -9.64 5.66
N VAL A 68 10.17 -8.74 5.76
CA VAL A 68 10.99 -8.61 6.97
C VAL A 68 10.14 -8.22 8.18
N ILE A 69 9.20 -7.27 8.03
CA ILE A 69 8.27 -6.91 9.11
C ILE A 69 7.48 -8.14 9.57
N ASP A 70 6.94 -8.93 8.63
CA ASP A 70 6.15 -10.10 8.97
C ASP A 70 6.99 -11.18 9.67
N LEU A 71 8.24 -11.40 9.23
CA LEU A 71 9.17 -12.32 9.88
C LEU A 71 9.50 -11.88 11.31
N VAL A 72 9.75 -10.58 11.52
CA VAL A 72 10.00 -10.02 12.86
C VAL A 72 8.76 -10.18 13.73
N THR A 73 7.58 -9.84 13.21
CA THR A 73 6.31 -9.98 13.95
C THR A 73 6.06 -11.43 14.35
N LEU A 74 6.32 -12.37 13.44
CA LEU A 74 6.20 -13.81 13.68
C LEU A 74 7.17 -14.29 14.76
N SER A 75 8.41 -13.78 14.77
CA SER A 75 9.43 -14.16 15.76
C SER A 75 9.13 -13.63 17.16
N MET A 76 8.40 -12.52 17.26
CA MET A 76 8.06 -11.88 18.54
C MET A 76 6.71 -12.35 19.12
N ASN A 77 5.81 -12.89 18.31
CA ASN A 77 4.47 -13.31 18.68
C ASN A 77 4.22 -14.78 18.34
N ILE A 78 4.42 -15.67 19.31
CA ILE A 78 4.23 -17.13 19.16
C ILE A 78 2.76 -17.46 18.80
N THR A 79 1.81 -16.60 19.13
CA THR A 79 0.38 -16.77 18.86
C THR A 79 0.00 -16.40 17.41
N TYR A 80 0.84 -15.65 16.71
CA TYR A 80 0.60 -15.21 15.33
C TYR A 80 1.22 -16.22 14.36
N GLN A 81 0.45 -17.26 14.03
CA GLN A 81 0.83 -18.24 13.01
C GLN A 81 0.38 -17.75 11.63
N ILE A 82 1.06 -16.78 11.05
CA ILE A 82 0.99 -16.55 9.60
C ILE A 82 2.25 -17.17 9.00
N PRO A 83 2.22 -18.44 8.59
CA PRO A 83 3.38 -19.03 7.94
C PRO A 83 3.61 -18.30 6.61
N ILE A 84 4.86 -17.99 6.30
CA ILE A 84 5.24 -17.63 4.93
C ILE A 84 5.01 -18.88 4.09
N ASN A 85 3.94 -18.87 3.34
CA ASN A 85 3.48 -19.98 2.52
C ASN A 85 3.18 -19.51 1.09
N LEU A 86 2.68 -20.39 0.25
CA LEU A 86 2.34 -20.06 -1.13
C LEU A 86 1.27 -18.94 -1.25
N GLY A 87 0.46 -18.70 -0.21
CA GLY A 87 -0.45 -17.55 -0.14
C GLY A 87 0.25 -16.20 -0.26
N TYR A 88 1.54 -16.13 0.12
CA TYR A 88 2.36 -14.92 -0.07
C TYR A 88 2.53 -14.49 -1.52
N LEU A 89 2.42 -15.41 -2.48
CA LEU A 89 2.42 -15.07 -3.91
C LEU A 89 1.24 -14.15 -4.27
N GLY A 90 0.09 -14.37 -3.62
CA GLY A 90 -1.07 -13.48 -3.77
C GLY A 90 -0.80 -12.06 -3.30
N LEU A 91 -0.08 -11.90 -2.19
CA LEU A 91 0.31 -10.57 -1.71
C LEU A 91 1.28 -9.89 -2.68
N LEU A 92 2.26 -10.61 -3.22
CA LEU A 92 3.18 -10.07 -4.22
C LEU A 92 2.44 -9.53 -5.44
N VAL A 93 1.50 -10.31 -5.98
CA VAL A 93 0.67 -9.91 -7.14
C VAL A 93 -0.24 -8.74 -6.78
N SER A 94 -0.91 -8.78 -5.63
CA SER A 94 -1.81 -7.73 -5.18
C SER A 94 -1.10 -6.40 -4.99
N TYR A 95 0.08 -6.40 -4.36
CA TYR A 95 0.90 -5.20 -4.22
C TYR A 95 1.44 -4.71 -5.56
N GLY A 96 1.77 -5.64 -6.47
CA GLY A 96 2.15 -5.31 -7.84
C GLY A 96 1.05 -4.58 -8.60
N ILE A 97 -0.20 -5.01 -8.43
CA ILE A 97 -1.39 -4.35 -9.00
C ILE A 97 -1.55 -2.94 -8.42
N MET A 98 -1.50 -2.80 -7.10
CA MET A 98 -1.58 -1.49 -6.45
C MET A 98 -0.49 -0.54 -6.96
N TRP A 99 0.75 -1.03 -7.05
CA TRP A 99 1.88 -0.28 -7.61
C TRP A 99 1.67 0.13 -9.07
N PHE A 100 1.22 -0.79 -9.90
CA PHE A 100 0.95 -0.53 -11.30
C PHE A 100 -0.11 0.57 -11.48
N PHE A 101 -1.26 0.44 -10.82
CA PHE A 101 -2.31 1.46 -10.87
C PHE A 101 -1.83 2.80 -10.31
N GLY A 102 -1.08 2.79 -9.21
CA GLY A 102 -0.45 3.98 -8.65
C GLY A 102 0.45 4.68 -9.67
N SER A 103 1.29 3.95 -10.39
CA SER A 103 2.18 4.52 -11.40
C SER A 103 1.41 5.17 -12.57
N ARG A 104 0.22 4.64 -12.91
CA ARG A 104 -0.64 5.16 -13.99
C ARG A 104 -1.39 6.43 -13.59
N ILE A 105 -1.74 6.59 -12.31
CA ILE A 105 -2.47 7.77 -11.82
C ILE A 105 -1.57 8.84 -11.25
N ALA A 106 -0.26 8.65 -11.21
CA ALA A 106 0.71 9.56 -10.59
C ALA A 106 0.59 11.03 -11.04
N ASN A 107 0.23 11.28 -12.27
CA ASN A 107 0.14 12.62 -12.87
C ASN A 107 -1.30 13.05 -13.15
N THR A 108 -2.30 12.29 -12.69
CA THR A 108 -3.69 12.65 -12.97
C THR A 108 -4.11 13.89 -12.18
N LYS A 109 -4.83 14.79 -12.84
CA LYS A 109 -5.47 15.96 -12.21
C LYS A 109 -6.96 15.70 -11.93
N SER A 110 -7.54 14.67 -12.52
CA SER A 110 -8.93 14.30 -12.37
C SER A 110 -9.14 13.52 -11.07
N VAL A 111 -9.94 14.06 -10.16
CA VAL A 111 -10.34 13.39 -8.91
C VAL A 111 -11.09 12.10 -9.22
N LEU A 112 -12.03 12.15 -10.16
CA LEU A 112 -12.83 10.99 -10.55
C LEU A 112 -11.95 9.85 -11.05
N LYS A 113 -10.98 10.16 -11.94
CA LYS A 113 -10.03 9.17 -12.43
C LYS A 113 -9.17 8.60 -11.31
N PHE A 114 -8.70 9.45 -10.39
CA PHE A 114 -7.91 9.02 -9.23
C PHE A 114 -8.71 8.04 -8.36
N VAL A 115 -9.93 8.41 -7.97
CA VAL A 115 -10.81 7.57 -7.15
C VAL A 115 -11.16 6.27 -7.85
N ALA A 116 -11.60 6.33 -9.11
CA ALA A 116 -12.01 5.15 -9.87
C ALA A 116 -10.88 4.11 -10.00
N PHE A 117 -9.66 4.55 -10.32
CA PHE A 117 -8.51 3.65 -10.43
C PHE A 117 -8.08 3.11 -9.07
N SER A 118 -8.16 3.90 -8.00
CA SER A 118 -7.85 3.44 -6.64
C SER A 118 -8.86 2.39 -6.16
N VAL A 119 -10.15 2.61 -6.40
CA VAL A 119 -11.21 1.65 -6.09
C VAL A 119 -10.99 0.34 -6.85
N LEU A 120 -10.80 0.44 -8.17
CA LEU A 120 -10.59 -0.74 -9.02
C LEU A 120 -9.35 -1.54 -8.58
N ALA A 121 -8.23 -0.85 -8.33
CA ALA A 121 -7.01 -1.49 -7.87
C ALA A 121 -7.20 -2.20 -6.52
N THR A 122 -7.89 -1.56 -5.57
CA THR A 122 -8.16 -2.12 -4.23
C THR A 122 -9.04 -3.36 -4.34
N LEU A 123 -10.09 -3.33 -5.14
CA LEU A 123 -10.98 -4.48 -5.34
C LEU A 123 -10.24 -5.68 -5.98
N ILE A 124 -9.46 -5.43 -7.03
CA ILE A 124 -8.68 -6.48 -7.69
C ILE A 124 -7.62 -7.05 -6.74
N ALA A 125 -6.89 -6.19 -6.02
CA ALA A 125 -5.87 -6.62 -5.07
C ALA A 125 -6.47 -7.43 -3.93
N PHE A 126 -7.61 -7.02 -3.39
CA PHE A 126 -8.34 -7.75 -2.37
C PHE A 126 -8.75 -9.15 -2.87
N LEU A 127 -9.38 -9.22 -4.03
CA LEU A 127 -9.81 -10.49 -4.62
C LEU A 127 -8.63 -11.46 -4.77
N ILE A 128 -7.52 -10.99 -5.35
CA ILE A 128 -6.36 -11.84 -5.59
C ILE A 128 -5.74 -12.29 -4.27
N SER A 129 -5.52 -11.38 -3.31
CA SER A 129 -4.93 -11.75 -2.02
C SER A 129 -5.80 -12.75 -1.26
N THR A 130 -7.11 -12.53 -1.20
CA THR A 130 -8.06 -13.39 -0.49
C THR A 130 -8.15 -14.77 -1.14
N GLN A 131 -8.32 -14.82 -2.47
CA GLN A 131 -8.45 -16.11 -3.16
C GLN A 131 -7.15 -16.91 -3.11
N THR A 132 -6.00 -16.26 -3.26
CA THR A 132 -4.71 -16.92 -3.17
C THR A 132 -4.45 -17.43 -1.75
N TYR A 133 -4.83 -16.65 -0.73
CA TYR A 133 -4.74 -17.09 0.66
C TYR A 133 -5.63 -18.33 0.90
N ASN A 134 -6.90 -18.28 0.51
CA ASN A 134 -7.83 -19.39 0.70
C ASN A 134 -7.32 -20.68 0.03
N LEU A 135 -6.81 -20.59 -1.20
CA LEU A 135 -6.45 -21.75 -2.00
C LEU A 135 -5.03 -22.27 -1.75
N LEU A 136 -4.07 -21.40 -1.40
CA LEU A 136 -2.65 -21.75 -1.40
C LEU A 136 -1.98 -21.62 -0.03
N SER A 137 -2.65 -21.06 0.98
CA SER A 137 -2.04 -20.91 2.32
C SER A 137 -1.88 -22.23 3.08
N GLY A 138 -2.65 -23.26 2.71
CA GLY A 138 -2.77 -24.50 3.49
C GLY A 138 -3.65 -24.38 4.73
N THR A 139 -4.20 -23.19 5.01
CA THR A 139 -5.12 -22.96 6.15
C THR A 139 -6.46 -23.69 5.95
N PHE A 140 -6.87 -23.83 4.69
CA PHE A 140 -8.12 -24.48 4.30
C PHE A 140 -7.85 -25.64 3.32
N PRO A 141 -7.31 -26.78 3.77
CA PRO A 141 -6.79 -27.83 2.87
C PRO A 141 -7.84 -28.46 1.96
N GLU A 142 -9.11 -28.41 2.33
CA GLU A 142 -10.21 -29.02 1.56
C GLU A 142 -11.09 -27.99 0.83
N ILE A 143 -10.70 -26.73 0.80
CA ILE A 143 -11.53 -25.69 0.18
C ILE A 143 -11.55 -25.84 -1.34
N THR A 144 -12.74 -25.94 -1.91
CA THR A 144 -12.91 -25.92 -3.37
C THR A 144 -12.87 -24.49 -3.91
N ILE A 145 -12.58 -24.32 -5.21
CA ILE A 145 -12.61 -23.00 -5.87
C ILE A 145 -13.95 -22.31 -5.67
N LYS A 146 -15.07 -23.05 -5.76
CA LYS A 146 -16.42 -22.50 -5.55
C LYS A 146 -16.60 -21.96 -4.13
N GLN A 147 -16.17 -22.71 -3.13
CA GLN A 147 -16.23 -22.28 -1.72
C GLN A 147 -15.30 -21.08 -1.48
N SER A 148 -14.09 -21.10 -2.02
CA SER A 148 -13.16 -19.97 -1.92
C SER A 148 -13.77 -18.67 -2.45
N ILE A 149 -14.46 -18.72 -3.60
CA ILE A 149 -15.13 -17.54 -4.16
C ILE A 149 -16.29 -17.06 -3.26
N GLN A 150 -16.89 -17.94 -2.48
CA GLN A 150 -17.99 -17.60 -1.57
C GLN A 150 -17.54 -17.09 -0.20
N THR A 151 -16.27 -17.27 0.17
CA THR A 151 -15.71 -16.92 1.48
C THR A 151 -14.79 -15.71 1.39
N GLY A 152 -14.63 -15.00 2.50
CA GLY A 152 -13.71 -13.87 2.65
C GLY A 152 -14.30 -12.52 2.31
N TRP A 153 -15.54 -12.46 1.81
CA TRP A 153 -16.22 -11.20 1.47
C TRP A 153 -16.52 -10.34 2.70
N GLU A 154 -16.65 -10.95 3.87
CA GLU A 154 -16.84 -10.28 5.16
C GLU A 154 -15.67 -9.32 5.50
N TYR A 155 -14.47 -9.59 4.98
CA TYR A 155 -13.30 -8.75 5.20
C TYR A 155 -13.20 -7.58 4.19
N LEU A 156 -13.96 -7.64 3.08
CA LEU A 156 -13.88 -6.60 2.04
C LEU A 156 -14.22 -5.20 2.55
N PRO A 157 -15.35 -4.99 3.29
CA PRO A 157 -15.70 -3.64 3.72
C PRO A 157 -14.61 -3.00 4.57
N GLN A 158 -14.05 -3.74 5.51
CA GLN A 158 -13.00 -3.27 6.40
C GLN A 158 -11.71 -2.95 5.63
N SER A 159 -11.22 -3.90 4.83
CA SER A 159 -10.02 -3.73 4.01
C SER A 159 -10.15 -2.56 3.04
N PHE A 160 -11.32 -2.43 2.39
CA PHE A 160 -11.62 -1.36 1.45
C PHE A 160 -11.64 0.01 2.13
N ILE A 161 -12.38 0.16 3.23
CA ILE A 161 -12.49 1.43 3.97
C ILE A 161 -11.11 1.89 4.44
N TYR A 162 -10.32 1.01 5.04
CA TYR A 162 -9.01 1.39 5.53
C TYR A 162 -8.05 1.78 4.39
N THR A 163 -8.00 0.98 3.34
CA THR A 163 -7.15 1.29 2.17
C THR A 163 -7.53 2.63 1.55
N MET A 164 -8.82 2.85 1.30
CA MET A 164 -9.31 4.10 0.72
C MET A 164 -9.10 5.30 1.63
N SER A 165 -9.24 5.14 2.95
CA SER A 165 -8.96 6.22 3.92
C SER A 165 -7.52 6.70 3.84
N TYR A 166 -6.54 5.79 3.80
CA TYR A 166 -5.13 6.15 3.64
C TYR A 166 -4.84 6.83 2.29
N ILE A 167 -5.42 6.31 1.20
CA ILE A 167 -5.26 6.89 -0.14
C ILE A 167 -5.85 8.31 -0.20
N MET A 168 -7.05 8.50 0.35
CA MET A 168 -7.72 9.80 0.37
C MET A 168 -7.02 10.80 1.28
N ALA A 169 -6.51 10.37 2.44
CA ALA A 169 -5.69 11.21 3.31
C ALA A 169 -4.43 11.70 2.57
N TYR A 170 -3.71 10.81 1.89
CA TYR A 170 -2.55 11.17 1.07
C TYR A 170 -2.92 12.19 -0.02
N TRP A 171 -4.00 11.96 -0.75
CA TRP A 171 -4.46 12.85 -1.81
C TRP A 171 -4.88 14.22 -1.26
N GLY A 172 -5.58 14.25 -0.12
CA GLY A 172 -5.96 15.47 0.57
C GLY A 172 -4.75 16.31 0.98
N ILE A 173 -3.76 15.68 1.61
CA ILE A 173 -2.50 16.33 1.99
C ILE A 173 -1.79 16.91 0.76
N GLN A 174 -1.66 16.13 -0.31
CA GLN A 174 -1.04 16.62 -1.55
C GLN A 174 -1.79 17.83 -2.14
N SER A 175 -3.12 17.81 -2.13
CA SER A 175 -3.94 18.89 -2.68
C SER A 175 -3.80 20.19 -1.89
N LEU A 176 -3.70 20.10 -0.56
CA LEU A 176 -3.46 21.25 0.31
C LEU A 176 -2.10 21.89 0.04
N PHE A 177 -1.03 21.09 -0.03
CA PHE A 177 0.30 21.60 -0.35
C PHE A 177 0.35 22.26 -1.73
N ARG A 178 -0.29 21.70 -2.75
CA ARG A 178 -0.35 22.31 -4.09
C ARG A 178 -1.02 23.68 -4.06
N ARG A 179 -2.11 23.86 -3.30
CA ARG A 179 -2.82 25.16 -3.18
C ARG A 179 -1.95 26.22 -2.51
N GLN A 180 -1.22 25.87 -1.46
CA GLN A 180 -0.34 26.81 -0.76
C GLN A 180 0.78 27.34 -1.67
N PHE A 181 1.41 26.47 -2.47
CA PHE A 181 2.46 26.88 -3.40
C PHE A 181 1.95 27.80 -4.53
N VAL A 182 0.72 27.59 -5.00
CA VAL A 182 0.09 28.46 -6.02
C VAL A 182 -0.24 29.82 -5.42
N SER A 183 -0.78 29.88 -4.20
CA SER A 183 -1.09 31.12 -3.50
C SER A 183 0.15 31.98 -3.24
N GLN A 184 1.23 31.39 -2.76
CA GLN A 184 2.49 32.11 -2.50
C GLN A 184 3.12 32.71 -3.78
N LYS A 185 2.99 32.04 -4.93
CA LYS A 185 3.43 32.60 -6.21
C LYS A 185 2.58 33.77 -6.69
N ALA A 186 1.28 33.77 -6.40
CA ALA A 186 0.38 34.84 -6.77
C ALA A 186 0.55 36.11 -5.91
N THR A 187 1.08 35.97 -4.67
CA THR A 187 1.32 37.11 -3.76
C THR A 187 2.72 37.71 -3.96
N ALA A 188 3.62 37.03 -4.69
CA ALA A 188 4.99 37.46 -4.95
C ALA A 188 5.17 38.15 -6.33
N LEU A 189 4.09 38.35 -7.07
CA LEU A 189 3.96 39.11 -8.32
C LEU A 189 3.18 40.41 -8.09
#